data_7fced5955267ebed7a37297adf34016a
#
_entry.id   7fced5955267ebed7a37297adf34016a
#
_cell.length_a   1.000
_cell.length_b   1.000
_cell.length_c   1.000
_cell.angle_alpha   90.00
_cell.angle_beta   90.00
_cell.angle_gamma   90.00
#
_symmetry.space_group_name_H-M   'P 1'
#
loop_
_entity.id
_entity.type
_entity.pdbx_description
1 polymer ?
#
loop_
_entity_poly.entity_id
_entity_poly.type
_entity_poly.pdbx_seq_one_letter_code
_entity_poly.pdbx_strand_id
1 'polypeptide(L)'
;DRKYGYVDWPEPEQQTRFQRSLELFEDAVQSVYNVFNWIWFDRRKQKVKIRIDRQDTWSMDHTLAPIILPMLVQLKATKHGAPFVDYEDVPEELRPEPEWYEKYSKNGETDPDFFKRWDWVMDEMIYAFDCKANKDEVYMRFDIKDRDAMDKEQERISNGFRLFGKYYENLWD
;
A
#
# COMPACT_ATOMS: atom_id res chain seq x y z
N ASP A 1 -19.46 0.50 -27.16
CA ASP A 1 -18.22 -0.24 -27.27
C ASP A 1 -18.46 -1.67 -26.77
N ARG A 2 -18.74 -2.59 -27.70
CA ARG A 2 -19.12 -3.98 -27.40
C ARG A 2 -18.11 -4.79 -26.58
N LYS A 3 -16.89 -4.27 -26.43
CA LYS A 3 -15.78 -4.94 -25.72
C LYS A 3 -15.92 -4.88 -24.19
N TYR A 4 -16.72 -3.95 -23.65
CA TYR A 4 -16.85 -3.73 -22.22
C TYR A 4 -18.27 -3.96 -21.68
N GLY A 5 -19.14 -4.61 -22.45
CA GLY A 5 -20.48 -4.95 -21.98
C GLY A 5 -21.40 -3.74 -21.73
N TYR A 6 -21.11 -2.61 -22.34
CA TYR A 6 -22.03 -1.48 -22.33
C TYR A 6 -23.32 -1.91 -23.02
N VAL A 7 -24.38 -1.96 -22.28
CA VAL A 7 -25.73 -2.10 -22.81
C VAL A 7 -26.08 -0.73 -23.35
N ASP A 8 -26.30 -0.62 -24.70
CA ASP A 8 -26.89 0.57 -25.29
C ASP A 8 -28.34 0.65 -24.81
N TRP A 9 -28.58 1.50 -23.82
CA TRP A 9 -29.92 1.80 -23.37
C TRP A 9 -30.63 2.61 -24.45
N PRO A 10 -31.86 2.26 -24.81
CA PRO A 10 -32.62 3.03 -25.79
C PRO A 10 -32.81 4.47 -25.31
N GLU A 11 -32.73 5.42 -26.24
CA GLU A 11 -32.98 6.84 -25.96
C GLU A 11 -34.31 7.04 -25.21
N PRO A 12 -34.42 8.06 -24.32
CA PRO A 12 -35.60 8.25 -23.45
C PRO A 12 -36.95 8.27 -24.17
N GLU A 13 -36.93 8.68 -25.44
CA GLU A 13 -38.15 8.74 -26.29
C GLU A 13 -38.62 7.35 -26.76
N GLN A 14 -37.73 6.35 -26.72
CA GLN A 14 -38.03 4.98 -27.20
C GLN A 14 -38.30 4.00 -26.05
N GLN A 15 -38.21 4.46 -24.82
CA GLN A 15 -38.41 3.63 -23.64
C GLN A 15 -39.89 3.31 -23.39
N THR A 16 -40.17 2.06 -23.11
CA THR A 16 -41.49 1.65 -22.67
C THR A 16 -41.77 2.13 -21.25
N ARG A 17 -43.08 2.27 -20.88
CA ARG A 17 -43.48 2.68 -19.52
C ARG A 17 -42.88 1.75 -18.43
N PHE A 18 -42.68 0.49 -18.76
CA PHE A 18 -42.08 -0.51 -17.86
C PHE A 18 -40.59 -0.24 -17.67
N GLN A 19 -39.85 0.03 -18.73
CA GLN A 19 -38.41 0.40 -18.66
C GLN A 19 -38.21 1.64 -17.84
N ARG A 20 -39.04 2.65 -18.02
CA ARG A 20 -39.00 3.90 -17.25
C ARG A 20 -39.29 3.69 -15.77
N SER A 21 -40.18 2.77 -15.41
CA SER A 21 -40.44 2.44 -14.01
C SER A 21 -39.29 1.65 -13.37
N LEU A 22 -38.58 0.82 -14.14
CA LEU A 22 -37.36 0.14 -13.70
C LEU A 22 -36.23 1.13 -13.43
N GLU A 23 -35.98 2.09 -14.32
CA GLU A 23 -34.98 3.13 -14.11
C GLU A 23 -35.24 3.98 -12.84
N LEU A 24 -36.49 4.38 -12.65
CA LEU A 24 -36.91 5.12 -11.45
C LEU A 24 -36.67 4.29 -10.16
N PHE A 25 -36.90 2.97 -10.26
CA PHE A 25 -36.64 2.06 -9.14
C PHE A 25 -35.14 1.90 -8.89
N GLU A 26 -34.31 1.75 -9.93
CA GLU A 26 -32.84 1.67 -9.84
C GLU A 26 -32.27 2.97 -9.25
N ASP A 27 -32.72 4.13 -9.72
CA ASP A 27 -32.33 5.44 -9.19
C ASP A 27 -32.70 5.60 -7.71
N ALA A 28 -33.88 5.13 -7.33
CA ALA A 28 -34.31 5.15 -5.93
C ALA A 28 -33.44 4.23 -5.06
N VAL A 29 -33.14 3.02 -5.50
CA VAL A 29 -32.24 2.08 -4.80
C VAL A 29 -30.83 2.65 -4.71
N GLN A 30 -30.32 3.20 -5.80
CA GLN A 30 -28.98 3.84 -5.80
C GLN A 30 -28.93 5.04 -4.85
N SER A 31 -29.98 5.84 -4.80
CA SER A 31 -30.07 6.99 -3.88
C SER A 31 -30.07 6.53 -2.42
N VAL A 32 -30.83 5.49 -2.09
CA VAL A 32 -30.84 4.88 -0.75
C VAL A 32 -29.46 4.33 -0.40
N TYR A 33 -28.81 3.62 -1.33
CA TYR A 33 -27.45 3.11 -1.17
C TYR A 33 -26.43 4.22 -0.94
N ASN A 34 -26.50 5.31 -1.71
CA ASN A 34 -25.63 6.47 -1.58
C ASN A 34 -25.80 7.16 -0.22
N VAL A 35 -27.05 7.33 0.25
CA VAL A 35 -27.36 7.86 1.58
C VAL A 35 -26.82 6.96 2.68
N PHE A 36 -26.98 5.65 2.55
CA PHE A 36 -26.47 4.67 3.50
C PHE A 36 -24.94 4.69 3.56
N ASN A 37 -24.27 4.71 2.40
CA ASN A 37 -22.82 4.86 2.31
C ASN A 37 -22.33 6.17 2.93
N TRP A 38 -23.01 7.28 2.65
CA TRP A 38 -22.66 8.57 3.24
C TRP A 38 -22.81 8.56 4.76
N ILE A 39 -23.88 7.95 5.31
CA ILE A 39 -24.10 7.87 6.75
C ILE A 39 -23.08 6.94 7.44
N TRP A 40 -22.73 5.83 6.80
CA TRP A 40 -21.94 4.77 7.43
C TRP A 40 -20.45 4.88 7.19
N PHE A 41 -20.02 5.33 6.02
CA PHE A 41 -18.62 5.40 5.61
C PHE A 41 -18.10 6.84 5.52
N ASP A 42 -18.74 7.73 4.81
CA ASP A 42 -18.25 9.11 4.60
C ASP A 42 -18.31 10.00 5.85
N ARG A 43 -19.16 9.68 6.81
CA ARG A 43 -19.18 10.35 8.10
C ARG A 43 -18.05 9.97 9.05
N ARG A 44 -17.37 8.87 8.79
CA ARG A 44 -16.23 8.44 9.60
C ARG A 44 -14.99 9.22 9.20
N LYS A 45 -14.97 10.51 9.51
CA LYS A 45 -13.73 11.29 9.42
C LYS A 45 -12.70 10.63 10.32
N GLN A 46 -11.55 10.31 9.74
CA GLN A 46 -10.40 9.83 10.49
C GLN A 46 -10.12 10.80 11.64
N LYS A 47 -10.19 10.31 12.87
CA LYS A 47 -9.86 11.11 14.05
C LYS A 47 -8.52 10.63 14.57
N VAL A 48 -7.49 11.40 14.29
CA VAL A 48 -6.17 11.17 14.86
C VAL A 48 -6.04 12.08 16.08
N LYS A 49 -5.88 11.51 17.27
CA LYS A 49 -5.56 12.24 18.49
C LYS A 49 -4.07 12.06 18.77
N ILE A 50 -3.32 13.12 18.62
CA ILE A 50 -1.89 13.13 18.92
C ILE A 50 -1.67 14.09 20.08
N ARG A 51 -0.97 13.61 21.11
CA ARG A 51 -0.43 14.43 22.19
C ARG A 51 1.07 14.27 22.13
N ILE A 52 1.79 15.37 21.95
CA ILE A 52 3.24 15.39 21.84
C ILE A 52 3.77 16.09 23.10
N ASP A 53 4.59 15.38 23.85
CA ASP A 53 5.34 15.90 24.97
C ASP A 53 6.79 16.23 24.54
N ARG A 54 7.48 17.04 25.35
CA ARG A 54 8.86 17.42 25.06
C ARG A 54 9.81 16.21 24.96
N GLN A 55 9.51 15.13 25.67
CA GLN A 55 10.32 13.91 25.65
C GLN A 55 10.14 13.12 24.34
N ASP A 56 9.00 13.22 23.70
CA ASP A 56 8.70 12.50 22.45
C ASP A 56 9.58 12.97 21.28
N THR A 57 10.10 14.20 21.36
CA THR A 57 10.98 14.75 20.34
C THR A 57 12.47 14.50 20.60
N TRP A 58 12.83 14.03 21.79
CA TRP A 58 14.22 13.72 22.12
C TRP A 58 14.77 12.54 21.31
N SER A 59 13.97 11.48 21.20
CA SER A 59 14.26 10.30 20.36
C SER A 59 13.06 10.06 19.46
N MET A 60 12.79 10.98 18.54
CA MET A 60 11.61 11.00 17.71
C MET A 60 11.49 9.73 16.83
N ASP A 61 12.61 9.17 16.40
CA ASP A 61 12.69 7.91 15.67
C ASP A 61 12.12 6.73 16.46
N HIS A 62 12.39 6.66 17.76
CA HIS A 62 11.83 5.64 18.66
C HIS A 62 10.36 5.89 18.99
N THR A 63 9.95 7.15 19.06
CA THR A 63 8.53 7.51 19.30
C THR A 63 7.67 7.20 18.08
N LEU A 64 8.18 7.40 16.86
CA LEU A 64 7.46 7.15 15.62
C LEU A 64 7.40 5.67 15.24
N ALA A 65 8.42 4.90 15.57
CA ALA A 65 8.51 3.51 15.14
C ALA A 65 7.29 2.66 15.59
N PRO A 66 6.83 2.66 16.87
CA PRO A 66 5.65 1.91 17.31
C PRO A 66 4.33 2.42 16.73
N ILE A 67 4.31 3.59 16.10
CA ILE A 67 3.15 4.13 15.39
C ILE A 67 3.15 3.66 13.93
N ILE A 68 4.30 3.76 13.26
CA ILE A 68 4.43 3.45 11.82
C ILE A 68 4.43 1.94 11.58
N LEU A 69 5.10 1.16 12.42
CA LEU A 69 5.19 -0.29 12.27
C LEU A 69 3.83 -0.99 12.08
N PRO A 70 2.84 -0.84 12.99
CA PRO A 70 1.54 -1.49 12.81
C PRO A 70 0.78 -0.99 11.58
N MET A 71 1.01 0.26 11.14
CA MET A 71 0.40 0.79 9.93
C MET A 71 0.97 0.11 8.68
N LEU A 72 2.29 -0.10 8.61
CA LEU A 72 2.93 -0.81 7.51
C LEU A 72 2.50 -2.28 7.45
N VAL A 73 2.44 -2.94 8.62
CA VAL A 73 1.97 -4.34 8.72
C VAL A 73 0.52 -4.46 8.24
N GLN A 74 -0.35 -3.54 8.69
CA GLN A 74 -1.75 -3.51 8.27
C GLN A 74 -1.88 -3.26 6.77
N LEU A 75 -1.17 -2.25 6.24
CA LEU A 75 -1.18 -1.93 4.81
C LEU A 75 -0.72 -3.13 3.98
N LYS A 76 0.38 -3.79 4.37
CA LYS A 76 0.86 -4.99 3.67
C LYS A 76 -0.18 -6.09 3.63
N ALA A 77 -0.93 -6.30 4.73
CA ALA A 77 -1.93 -7.35 4.84
C ALA A 77 -3.20 -7.07 4.03
N THR A 78 -3.56 -5.80 3.81
CA THR A 78 -4.84 -5.41 3.21
C THR A 78 -4.73 -4.81 1.82
N LYS A 79 -3.53 -4.46 1.36
CA LYS A 79 -3.33 -3.81 0.06
C LYS A 79 -3.90 -4.62 -1.11
N HIS A 80 -4.53 -3.94 -2.03
CA HIS A 80 -5.08 -4.50 -3.27
C HIS A 80 -4.21 -4.23 -4.49
N GLY A 81 -3.30 -3.24 -4.39
CA GLY A 81 -2.42 -2.81 -5.47
C GLY A 81 -0.95 -2.82 -5.08
N ALA A 82 -0.10 -2.49 -6.04
CA ALA A 82 1.32 -2.24 -5.85
C ALA A 82 1.77 -1.08 -6.74
N PRO A 83 2.61 -0.18 -6.24
CA PRO A 83 3.26 0.82 -7.06
C PRO A 83 4.35 0.20 -7.92
N PHE A 84 4.83 0.96 -8.89
CA PHE A 84 6.04 0.60 -9.59
C PHE A 84 7.25 0.73 -8.64
N VAL A 85 8.03 -0.35 -8.54
CA VAL A 85 9.25 -0.40 -7.73
C VAL A 85 10.46 -0.35 -8.66
N ASP A 86 11.41 0.52 -8.34
CA ASP A 86 12.65 0.61 -9.10
C ASP A 86 13.49 -0.68 -8.92
N TYR A 87 14.03 -1.19 -10.01
CA TYR A 87 14.74 -2.47 -10.00
C TYR A 87 16.06 -2.45 -9.20
N GLU A 88 16.62 -1.25 -9.00
CA GLU A 88 17.81 -1.06 -8.17
C GLU A 88 17.52 -1.27 -6.68
N ASP A 89 16.27 -1.13 -6.28
CA ASP A 89 15.84 -1.23 -4.88
C ASP A 89 15.54 -2.66 -4.42
N VAL A 90 15.55 -3.61 -5.35
CA VAL A 90 15.22 -5.02 -5.06
C VAL A 90 16.38 -5.94 -5.41
N PRO A 91 16.45 -7.13 -4.77
CA PRO A 91 17.41 -8.16 -5.13
C PRO A 91 17.35 -8.54 -6.60
N GLU A 92 18.46 -9.04 -7.13
CA GLU A 92 18.60 -9.40 -8.54
C GLU A 92 17.55 -10.42 -8.98
N GLU A 93 17.20 -11.34 -8.11
CA GLU A 93 16.22 -12.42 -8.35
C GLU A 93 14.79 -11.91 -8.58
N LEU A 94 14.50 -10.69 -8.13
CA LEU A 94 13.19 -10.05 -8.31
C LEU A 94 13.18 -9.06 -9.49
N ARG A 95 14.32 -8.87 -10.16
CA ARG A 95 14.39 -8.00 -11.33
C ARG A 95 13.84 -8.72 -12.54
N PRO A 96 13.04 -8.07 -13.39
CA PRO A 96 12.54 -8.69 -14.60
C PRO A 96 13.68 -8.93 -15.58
N GLU A 97 13.63 -10.05 -16.28
CA GLU A 97 14.56 -10.33 -17.39
C GLU A 97 14.36 -9.32 -18.52
N PRO A 98 15.44 -8.88 -19.20
CA PRO A 98 15.36 -7.90 -20.28
C PRO A 98 14.37 -8.28 -21.39
N GLU A 99 14.28 -9.59 -21.70
CA GLU A 99 13.39 -10.14 -22.74
C GLU A 99 11.90 -9.95 -22.39
N TRP A 100 11.60 -9.81 -21.09
CA TRP A 100 10.24 -9.60 -20.64
C TRP A 100 9.66 -8.28 -21.17
N TYR A 101 10.45 -7.21 -21.19
CA TYR A 101 10.03 -5.91 -21.70
C TYR A 101 9.60 -5.95 -23.16
N GLU A 102 10.31 -6.68 -23.99
CA GLU A 102 9.96 -6.81 -25.40
C GLU A 102 8.65 -7.57 -25.61
N LYS A 103 8.37 -8.53 -24.74
CA LYS A 103 7.23 -9.44 -24.87
C LYS A 103 5.94 -8.87 -24.27
N TYR A 104 5.98 -8.23 -23.11
CA TYR A 104 4.79 -7.89 -22.31
C TYR A 104 4.53 -6.39 -22.17
N SER A 105 5.53 -5.51 -22.25
CA SER A 105 5.35 -4.06 -22.10
C SER A 105 4.40 -3.45 -23.14
N LYS A 106 4.30 -4.05 -24.30
CA LYS A 106 3.40 -3.61 -25.38
C LYS A 106 1.92 -3.79 -25.06
N ASN A 107 1.59 -4.68 -24.14
CA ASN A 107 0.21 -5.00 -23.78
C ASN A 107 -0.23 -4.35 -22.47
N GLY A 108 0.67 -3.63 -21.77
CA GLY A 108 0.39 -3.06 -20.45
C GLY A 108 0.25 -4.10 -19.34
N GLU A 109 0.74 -5.32 -19.56
CA GLU A 109 0.75 -6.38 -18.56
C GLU A 109 1.92 -6.17 -17.59
N THR A 110 1.70 -6.46 -16.32
CA THR A 110 2.76 -6.48 -15.31
C THR A 110 3.48 -7.83 -15.33
N ASP A 111 4.78 -7.82 -15.04
CA ASP A 111 5.57 -9.05 -14.94
C ASP A 111 5.13 -9.89 -13.70
N PRO A 112 5.43 -11.19 -13.68
CA PRO A 112 4.99 -12.10 -12.60
C PRO A 112 5.48 -11.70 -11.21
N ASP A 113 6.58 -10.95 -11.12
CA ASP A 113 7.21 -10.57 -9.87
C ASP A 113 6.90 -9.12 -9.45
N PHE A 114 6.02 -8.43 -10.21
CA PHE A 114 5.62 -7.05 -9.93
C PHE A 114 5.13 -6.86 -8.49
N PHE A 115 4.21 -7.67 -8.03
CA PHE A 115 3.68 -7.61 -6.66
C PHE A 115 4.70 -8.06 -5.63
N LYS A 116 5.53 -9.05 -5.95
CA LYS A 116 6.56 -9.56 -5.04
C LYS A 116 7.63 -8.52 -4.73
N ARG A 117 7.96 -7.64 -5.70
CA ARG A 117 8.87 -6.52 -5.47
C ARG A 117 8.34 -5.57 -4.40
N TRP A 118 7.06 -5.22 -4.51
CA TRP A 118 6.44 -4.37 -3.51
C TRP A 118 6.34 -5.04 -2.14
N ASP A 119 6.01 -6.33 -2.11
CA ASP A 119 6.02 -7.11 -0.87
C ASP A 119 7.38 -7.12 -0.20
N TRP A 120 8.44 -7.31 -0.97
CA TRP A 120 9.81 -7.26 -0.47
C TRP A 120 10.19 -5.88 0.07
N VAL A 121 9.88 -4.82 -0.65
CA VAL A 121 10.12 -3.43 -0.20
C VAL A 121 9.39 -3.16 1.12
N MET A 122 8.14 -3.58 1.23
CA MET A 122 7.38 -3.43 2.49
C MET A 122 7.98 -4.26 3.63
N ASP A 123 8.49 -5.45 3.35
CA ASP A 123 9.18 -6.27 4.37
C ASP A 123 10.44 -5.60 4.90
N GLU A 124 11.24 -4.99 4.04
CA GLU A 124 12.43 -4.25 4.46
C GLU A 124 12.08 -2.98 5.26
N MET A 125 11.01 -2.28 4.89
CA MET A 125 10.49 -1.17 5.70
C MET A 125 10.01 -1.65 7.07
N ILE A 126 9.19 -2.68 7.13
CA ILE A 126 8.66 -3.29 8.36
C ILE A 126 9.83 -3.72 9.25
N TYR A 127 10.82 -4.39 8.66
CA TYR A 127 12.01 -4.83 9.38
C TYR A 127 12.75 -3.67 10.05
N ALA A 128 12.98 -2.57 9.32
CA ALA A 128 13.68 -1.40 9.86
C ALA A 128 12.90 -0.74 11.02
N PHE A 129 11.59 -0.63 10.90
CA PHE A 129 10.74 -0.07 11.96
C PHE A 129 10.60 -1.02 13.15
N ASP A 130 10.58 -2.34 12.92
CA ASP A 130 10.57 -3.36 13.98
C ASP A 130 11.86 -3.28 14.81
N CYS A 131 13.01 -3.20 14.15
CA CYS A 131 14.31 -3.01 14.81
C CYS A 131 14.36 -1.74 15.67
N LYS A 132 13.67 -0.67 15.26
CA LYS A 132 13.60 0.56 16.04
C LYS A 132 12.60 0.50 17.19
N ALA A 133 11.46 -0.15 16.98
CA ALA A 133 10.41 -0.31 17.99
C ALA A 133 10.86 -1.26 19.11
N ASN A 134 11.59 -2.34 18.74
CA ASN A 134 12.00 -3.45 19.62
C ASN A 134 13.53 -3.49 19.83
N LYS A 135 14.12 -2.34 20.11
CA LYS A 135 15.57 -2.10 20.20
C LYS A 135 16.33 -3.13 21.05
N ASP A 136 15.77 -3.51 22.18
CA ASP A 136 16.45 -4.40 23.13
C ASP A 136 16.62 -5.81 22.56
N GLU A 137 15.68 -6.28 21.73
CA GLU A 137 15.78 -7.59 21.10
C GLU A 137 16.81 -7.64 19.98
N VAL A 138 17.02 -6.55 19.25
CA VAL A 138 17.98 -6.50 18.13
C VAL A 138 19.41 -6.56 18.64
N TYR A 139 19.75 -5.80 19.67
CA TYR A 139 21.10 -5.85 20.26
C TYR A 139 21.43 -7.18 20.95
N MET A 140 20.41 -7.93 21.39
CA MET A 140 20.58 -9.25 21.97
C MET A 140 20.85 -10.34 20.93
N ARG A 141 20.58 -10.08 19.65
CA ARG A 141 20.74 -11.07 18.56
C ARG A 141 22.20 -11.24 18.11
N PHE A 142 23.05 -10.25 18.34
CA PHE A 142 24.43 -10.23 17.85
C PHE A 142 25.44 -10.33 18.99
N ASP A 143 26.48 -11.13 18.79
CA ASP A 143 27.68 -11.03 19.63
C ASP A 143 28.36 -9.68 19.34
N ILE A 144 28.54 -8.87 20.36
CA ILE A 144 29.18 -7.52 20.29
C ILE A 144 30.55 -7.57 19.62
N LYS A 145 31.15 -8.76 19.50
CA LYS A 145 32.45 -8.98 18.86
C LYS A 145 32.38 -9.13 17.35
N ASP A 146 31.21 -9.41 16.79
CA ASP A 146 31.03 -9.56 15.34
C ASP A 146 30.60 -8.23 14.70
N ARG A 147 31.57 -7.38 14.44
CA ARG A 147 31.38 -6.07 13.83
C ARG A 147 30.80 -6.16 12.42
N ASP A 148 31.26 -7.13 11.63
CA ASP A 148 30.83 -7.27 10.24
C ASP A 148 29.34 -7.64 10.16
N ALA A 149 28.85 -8.47 11.08
CA ALA A 149 27.43 -8.78 11.18
C ALA A 149 26.60 -7.56 11.62
N MET A 150 27.12 -6.78 12.57
CA MET A 150 26.46 -5.55 13.03
C MET A 150 26.40 -4.50 11.94
N ASP A 151 27.46 -4.32 11.15
CA ASP A 151 27.51 -3.34 10.08
C ASP A 151 26.52 -3.69 8.97
N LYS A 152 26.44 -4.98 8.57
CA LYS A 152 25.43 -5.46 7.60
C LYS A 152 24.00 -5.25 8.09
N GLU A 153 23.75 -5.51 9.35
CA GLU A 153 22.45 -5.28 9.95
C GLU A 153 22.08 -3.80 9.95
N GLN A 154 23.02 -2.93 10.30
CA GLN A 154 22.80 -1.49 10.26
C GLN A 154 22.57 -0.99 8.82
N GLU A 155 23.28 -1.53 7.85
CA GLU A 155 23.04 -1.24 6.43
C GLU A 155 21.64 -1.62 6.00
N ARG A 156 21.15 -2.82 6.40
CA ARG A 156 19.80 -3.27 6.10
C ARG A 156 18.73 -2.36 6.73
N ILE A 157 18.90 -2.00 8.01
CA ILE A 157 17.99 -1.07 8.70
C ILE A 157 17.99 0.28 7.99
N SER A 158 19.15 0.82 7.65
CA SER A 158 19.28 2.10 6.94
C SER A 158 18.63 2.05 5.56
N ASN A 159 18.76 0.93 4.84
CA ASN A 159 18.09 0.73 3.56
C ASN A 159 16.57 0.68 3.72
N GLY A 160 16.03 0.03 4.73
CA GLY A 160 14.58 0.02 5.01
C GLY A 160 14.02 1.43 5.25
N PHE A 161 14.73 2.30 5.98
CA PHE A 161 14.32 3.71 6.13
C PHE A 161 14.47 4.51 4.83
N ARG A 162 15.48 4.23 4.03
CA ARG A 162 15.63 4.83 2.70
C ARG A 162 14.44 4.46 1.80
N LEU A 163 14.05 3.19 1.79
CA LEU A 163 12.90 2.71 1.03
C LEU A 163 11.61 3.35 1.52
N PHE A 164 11.42 3.47 2.84
CA PHE A 164 10.26 4.15 3.41
C PHE A 164 10.17 5.61 2.94
N GLY A 165 11.28 6.35 2.96
CA GLY A 165 11.30 7.73 2.46
C GLY A 165 11.05 7.82 0.95
N LYS A 166 11.64 6.91 0.17
CA LYS A 166 11.48 6.88 -1.30
C LYS A 166 10.05 6.58 -1.73
N TYR A 167 9.41 5.62 -1.08
CA TYR A 167 8.06 5.15 -1.44
C TYR A 167 6.97 5.72 -0.52
N TYR A 168 7.25 6.78 0.22
CA TYR A 168 6.31 7.36 1.17
C TYR A 168 4.96 7.73 0.55
N GLU A 169 4.96 8.31 -0.65
CA GLU A 169 3.75 8.71 -1.37
C GLU A 169 2.99 7.51 -1.98
N ASN A 170 3.58 6.33 -1.94
CA ASN A 170 3.00 5.08 -2.44
C ASN A 170 2.39 4.20 -1.32
N LEU A 171 2.41 4.69 -0.07
CA LEU A 171 1.84 3.99 1.09
C LEU A 171 0.32 4.20 1.17
N TRP A 172 -0.40 3.65 0.22
CA TRP A 172 -1.87 3.68 0.12
C TRP A 172 -2.41 2.32 -0.34
N ASP A 173 -3.73 2.10 -0.13
CA ASP A 173 -4.47 0.91 -0.55
C ASP A 173 -5.53 1.26 -1.60
#